data_2b9fbf8006db03d1e5c67e1fdc722350
#
_entry.id   2b9fbf8006db03d1e5c67e1fdc722350
#
_cell.length_a   1.000
_cell.length_b   1.000
_cell.length_c   1.000
_cell.angle_alpha   90.00
_cell.angle_beta   90.00
_cell.angle_gamma   90.00
#
_symmetry.space_group_name_H-M   'P 1'
#
loop_
_entity.id
_entity.type
_entity.pdbx_description
1 polymer ?
#
loop_
_entity_poly.entity_id
_entity_poly.type
_entity_poly.pdbx_seq_one_letter_code
_entity_poly.pdbx_strand_id
1 'polypeptide(L)'
;MESMEQKALKMHKDNVGKIAVHSKVKVRTSEDLTLAYSPGVAEPCKKIYENPKDIYTYTNKGNYVAVVSDGTAVLGLGDIGAEAGDRKSVV
;
A
#
# COMPACT_ATOMS: atom_id res chain seq x y z
N MET A 1 5.31 30.40 18.59
CA MET A 1 4.22 29.53 18.13
C MET A 1 4.54 28.99 16.75
N GLU A 2 4.38 27.69 16.56
CA GLU A 2 4.62 27.08 15.25
C GLU A 2 3.56 27.48 14.23
N SER A 3 3.99 27.76 12.99
CA SER A 3 3.07 27.99 11.88
C SER A 3 2.43 26.69 11.42
N MET A 4 1.39 26.79 10.60
CA MET A 4 0.77 25.64 9.97
C MET A 4 1.77 24.87 9.11
N GLU A 5 2.61 25.58 8.37
CA GLU A 5 3.65 24.99 7.53
C GLU A 5 4.66 24.19 8.34
N GLN A 6 5.11 24.71 9.47
CA GLN A 6 6.04 24.03 10.37
C GLN A 6 5.42 22.77 10.97
N LYS A 7 4.14 22.84 11.39
CA LYS A 7 3.41 21.69 11.92
C LYS A 7 3.25 20.60 10.86
N ALA A 8 2.95 20.99 9.62
CA ALA A 8 2.81 20.03 8.52
C ALA A 8 4.12 19.32 8.21
N LEU A 9 5.22 20.07 8.15
CA LEU A 9 6.54 19.48 7.93
C LEU A 9 6.92 18.50 9.04
N LYS A 10 6.64 18.87 10.29
CA LYS A 10 6.93 18.01 11.44
C LYS A 10 6.10 16.72 11.39
N MET A 11 4.82 16.81 11.09
CA MET A 11 3.95 15.63 10.98
C MET A 11 4.49 14.64 9.93
N HIS A 12 4.83 15.12 8.76
CA HIS A 12 5.32 14.27 7.66
C HIS A 12 6.69 13.67 7.98
N LYS A 13 7.57 14.45 8.62
CA LYS A 13 8.88 13.99 9.03
C LYS A 13 8.80 12.92 10.12
N ASP A 14 8.01 13.17 11.16
CA ASP A 14 7.89 12.26 12.30
C ASP A 14 7.30 10.91 11.91
N ASN A 15 6.38 10.91 10.94
CA ASN A 15 5.70 9.70 10.49
C ASN A 15 6.34 9.05 9.25
N VAL A 16 7.25 9.74 8.59
CA VAL A 16 7.89 9.30 7.34
C VAL A 16 6.81 8.92 6.31
N GLY A 17 5.90 9.85 6.05
CA GLY A 17 4.73 9.65 5.23
C GLY A 17 3.49 9.28 6.04
N LYS A 18 2.42 8.89 5.37
CA LYS A 18 1.10 8.68 5.99
C LYS A 18 0.54 7.28 5.80
N ILE A 19 1.28 6.37 5.16
CA ILE A 19 0.79 5.02 4.84
C ILE A 19 1.45 4.01 5.76
N ALA A 20 0.66 3.09 6.29
CA ALA A 20 1.14 1.94 7.04
C ALA A 20 0.61 0.66 6.38
N VAL A 21 1.34 -0.43 6.57
CA VAL A 21 0.93 -1.76 6.10
C VAL A 21 0.83 -2.68 7.30
N HIS A 22 -0.26 -3.41 7.38
CA HIS A 22 -0.44 -4.41 8.43
C HIS A 22 -1.10 -5.66 7.87
N SER A 23 -0.90 -6.79 8.53
CA SER A 23 -1.54 -8.05 8.16
C SER A 23 -3.01 -8.06 8.59
N LYS A 24 -3.88 -8.50 7.70
CA LYS A 24 -5.31 -8.72 8.00
C LYS A 24 -5.54 -10.02 8.76
N VAL A 25 -4.60 -10.95 8.71
CA VAL A 25 -4.71 -12.26 9.34
C VAL A 25 -3.75 -12.37 10.51
N LYS A 26 -4.16 -13.13 11.53
CA LYS A 26 -3.31 -13.41 12.68
C LYS A 26 -2.33 -14.53 12.34
N VAL A 27 -1.05 -14.34 12.66
CA VAL A 27 -0.05 -15.39 12.58
C VAL A 27 0.67 -15.43 13.94
N ARG A 28 0.04 -16.08 14.90
CA ARG A 28 0.51 -16.15 16.30
C ARG A 28 0.84 -17.57 16.74
N THR A 29 0.27 -18.57 16.10
CA THR A 29 0.43 -19.98 16.46
C THR A 29 0.98 -20.76 15.28
N SER A 30 1.45 -22.00 15.53
CA SER A 30 1.86 -22.92 14.47
C SER A 30 0.74 -23.23 13.51
N GLU A 31 -0.49 -23.37 14.02
CA GLU A 31 -1.66 -23.57 13.19
C GLU A 31 -1.93 -22.40 12.26
N ASP A 32 -1.85 -21.16 12.78
CA ASP A 32 -2.01 -19.96 11.98
C ASP A 32 -0.98 -19.90 10.85
N LEU A 33 0.27 -20.25 11.14
CA LEU A 33 1.33 -20.29 10.15
C LEU A 33 1.09 -21.36 9.09
N THR A 34 0.55 -22.50 9.49
CA THR A 34 0.18 -23.58 8.57
C THR A 34 -0.88 -23.12 7.58
N LEU A 35 -1.87 -22.38 8.03
CA LEU A 35 -2.95 -21.85 7.18
C LEU A 35 -2.49 -20.69 6.31
N ALA A 36 -1.77 -19.73 6.89
CA ALA A 36 -1.40 -18.50 6.20
C ALA A 36 -0.19 -18.69 5.27
N TYR A 37 0.68 -19.64 5.57
CA TYR A 37 1.90 -19.84 4.80
C TYR A 37 1.97 -21.28 4.26
N SER A 38 2.62 -22.19 4.95
CA SER A 38 2.90 -23.52 4.40
C SER A 38 2.28 -24.64 5.28
N PRO A 39 1.51 -25.56 4.70
CA PRO A 39 1.15 -25.74 3.28
C PRO A 39 -0.12 -25.03 2.80
N GLY A 40 -0.83 -24.33 3.70
CA GLY A 40 -2.15 -23.74 3.42
C GLY A 40 -2.17 -22.78 2.24
N VAL A 41 -1.10 -22.01 2.03
CA VAL A 41 -1.00 -21.03 0.94
C VAL A 41 -1.05 -21.68 -0.45
N ALA A 42 -0.80 -22.98 -0.55
CA ALA A 42 -0.89 -23.70 -1.82
C ALA A 42 -2.35 -23.83 -2.30
N GLU A 43 -3.31 -23.82 -1.39
CA GLU A 43 -4.72 -24.02 -1.75
C GLU A 43 -5.29 -22.87 -2.60
N PRO A 44 -5.16 -21.59 -2.21
CA PRO A 44 -5.56 -20.50 -3.09
C PRO A 44 -4.79 -20.48 -4.41
N CYS A 45 -3.51 -20.85 -4.41
CA CYS A 45 -2.73 -20.96 -5.66
C CYS A 45 -3.36 -21.95 -6.63
N LYS A 46 -3.78 -23.13 -6.16
CA LYS A 46 -4.46 -24.14 -6.98
C LYS A 46 -5.76 -23.61 -7.53
N LYS A 47 -6.56 -22.93 -6.71
CA LYS A 47 -7.84 -22.34 -7.14
C LYS A 47 -7.67 -21.30 -8.23
N ILE A 48 -6.69 -20.44 -8.09
CA ILE A 48 -6.41 -19.40 -9.08
C ILE A 48 -5.93 -20.06 -10.40
N TYR A 49 -5.12 -21.11 -10.30
CA TYR A 49 -4.67 -21.85 -11.49
C TYR A 49 -5.84 -22.47 -12.25
N GLU A 50 -6.79 -23.09 -11.53
CA GLU A 50 -8.00 -23.68 -12.12
C GLU A 50 -8.92 -22.63 -12.74
N ASN A 51 -9.08 -21.48 -12.07
CA ASN A 51 -9.91 -20.37 -12.53
C ASN A 51 -9.19 -19.04 -12.25
N PRO A 52 -8.54 -18.45 -13.27
CA PRO A 52 -7.77 -17.20 -13.08
C PRO A 52 -8.55 -16.04 -12.48
N LYS A 53 -9.87 -16.00 -12.64
CA LYS A 53 -10.71 -14.95 -12.03
C LYS A 53 -10.70 -15.00 -10.51
N ASP A 54 -10.37 -16.12 -9.92
CA ASP A 54 -10.29 -16.30 -8.47
C ASP A 54 -9.14 -15.50 -7.84
N ILE A 55 -8.28 -14.89 -8.65
CA ILE A 55 -7.27 -13.95 -8.16
C ILE A 55 -7.92 -12.78 -7.40
N TYR A 56 -9.13 -12.39 -7.78
CA TYR A 56 -9.87 -11.34 -7.09
C TYR A 56 -10.51 -11.79 -5.79
N THR A 57 -10.68 -13.11 -5.62
CA THR A 57 -11.22 -13.71 -4.40
C THR A 57 -10.13 -13.90 -3.34
N TYR A 58 -8.96 -14.36 -3.76
CA TYR A 58 -7.91 -14.83 -2.84
C TYR A 58 -6.73 -13.89 -2.69
N THR A 59 -6.70 -12.78 -3.42
CA THR A 59 -5.59 -11.82 -3.32
C THR A 59 -6.10 -10.38 -3.21
N ASN A 60 -5.19 -9.46 -2.92
CA ASN A 60 -5.48 -8.03 -2.85
C ASN A 60 -5.62 -7.37 -4.23
N LYS A 61 -5.51 -8.11 -5.32
CA LYS A 61 -5.42 -7.50 -6.66
C LYS A 61 -6.55 -6.51 -6.96
N GLY A 62 -7.77 -6.83 -6.58
CA GLY A 62 -8.92 -5.95 -6.80
C GLY A 62 -8.98 -4.74 -5.86
N ASN A 63 -8.07 -4.66 -4.90
CA ASN A 63 -8.09 -3.65 -3.84
C ASN A 63 -6.98 -2.60 -4.00
N TYR A 64 -6.32 -2.57 -5.14
CA TYR A 64 -5.26 -1.61 -5.43
C TYR A 64 -5.66 -0.69 -6.56
N VAL A 65 -5.29 0.58 -6.42
CA VAL A 65 -5.38 1.57 -7.48
C VAL A 65 -3.99 2.18 -7.65
N ALA A 66 -3.47 2.13 -8.87
CA ALA A 66 -2.18 2.72 -9.17
C ALA A 66 -2.33 4.20 -9.50
N VAL A 67 -1.47 5.02 -8.93
CA VAL A 67 -1.32 6.42 -9.32
C VAL A 67 0.05 6.56 -9.95
N VAL A 68 0.09 7.00 -11.22
CA VAL A 68 1.32 7.13 -11.99
C VAL A 68 1.51 8.60 -12.36
N SER A 69 2.65 9.17 -12.00
CA SER A 69 2.94 10.58 -12.28
C SER A 69 4.44 10.79 -12.45
N ASP A 70 4.81 11.69 -13.34
CA ASP A 70 6.19 12.15 -13.50
C ASP A 70 6.44 13.51 -12.80
N GLY A 71 5.40 14.05 -12.13
CA GLY A 71 5.51 15.31 -11.39
C GLY A 71 5.55 16.55 -12.26
N THR A 72 5.13 16.47 -13.54
CA THR A 72 5.12 17.62 -14.46
C THR A 72 3.97 18.57 -14.19
N ALA A 73 2.94 18.14 -13.45
CA ALA A 73 1.80 18.98 -13.10
C ALA A 73 1.28 18.58 -11.71
N VAL A 74 1.96 19.05 -10.68
CA VAL A 74 1.58 18.82 -9.29
C VAL A 74 0.63 19.93 -8.85
N LEU A 75 -0.58 19.57 -8.45
CA LEU A 75 -1.66 20.50 -8.15
C LEU A 75 -1.20 21.64 -7.22
N GLY A 76 -1.33 22.88 -7.71
CA GLY A 76 -0.95 24.08 -6.99
C GLY A 76 0.54 24.40 -7.05
N LEU A 77 1.39 23.50 -7.57
CA LEU A 77 2.84 23.65 -7.55
C LEU A 77 3.49 23.54 -8.92
N GLY A 78 2.78 23.00 -9.92
CA GLY A 78 3.25 22.89 -11.29
C GLY A 78 4.25 21.77 -11.49
N ASP A 79 5.21 22.01 -12.38
CA ASP A 79 6.24 21.04 -12.76
C ASP A 79 7.41 21.07 -11.77
N ILE A 80 7.35 20.24 -10.74
CA ILE A 80 8.36 20.17 -9.69
C ILE A 80 9.05 18.81 -9.58
N GLY A 81 8.79 17.92 -10.54
CA GLY A 81 9.47 16.64 -10.67
C GLY A 81 8.77 15.47 -9.96
N ALA A 82 9.20 14.29 -10.32
CA ALA A 82 8.58 13.04 -9.86
C ALA A 82 8.71 12.83 -8.34
N GLU A 83 9.83 13.19 -7.76
CA GLU A 83 10.09 12.99 -6.33
C GLU A 83 9.12 13.79 -5.46
N ALA A 84 8.93 15.08 -5.78
CA ALA A 84 7.96 15.90 -5.06
C ALA A 84 6.53 15.51 -5.38
N GLY A 85 6.27 15.10 -6.60
CA GLY A 85 4.96 14.58 -7.03
C GLY A 85 4.54 13.33 -6.29
N ASP A 86 5.48 12.46 -5.99
CA ASP A 86 5.24 11.24 -5.20
C ASP A 86 4.61 11.58 -3.85
N ARG A 87 5.17 12.57 -3.14
CA ARG A 87 4.63 13.00 -1.85
C ARG A 87 3.19 13.55 -1.99
N LYS A 88 2.93 14.30 -3.05
CA LYS A 88 1.62 14.95 -3.27
C LYS A 88 0.53 13.95 -3.66
N SER A 89 0.89 12.93 -4.42
CA SER A 89 -0.05 11.95 -4.97
C SER A 89 -0.35 10.81 -4.02
N VAL A 90 0.55 10.50 -3.09
CA VAL A 90 0.41 9.42 -2.11
C VAL A 90 0.03 10.00 -0.76
N VAL A 91 -1.17 9.74 -0.35
CA VAL A 91 -1.73 10.27 0.92
C VAL A 91 -1.64 9.29 2.07
#